data_30aa6d49683a8b069c033c74b42e1ab1
#
_entry.id   30aa6d49683a8b069c033c74b42e1ab1
#
_cell.length_a   1.000
_cell.length_b   1.000
_cell.length_c   1.000
_cell.angle_alpha   90.00
_cell.angle_beta   90.00
_cell.angle_gamma   90.00
#
_symmetry.space_group_name_H-M   'P 1'
#
loop_
_entity.id
_entity.type
_entity.pdbx_description
1 polymer ?
#
loop_
_entity_poly.entity_id
_entity_poly.type
_entity_poly.pdbx_seq_one_letter_code
_entity_poly.pdbx_strand_id
1 'polypeptide(L)'
;MLPRSLLLLLTATHALATSSTTNPPDQFPLGTESPTKFPWVQKFASIGDSYSAGLGAGDRLDFYCSRYAKSHPNILHTSLLGSNKLRTHQFLSCSGQTSTEILESQIPALATDLDLLTISAGGNDIGLSPILSNCVYQFYMASEEDCRKSIHEAATRIATGELHTNITKLIAAALPKMNPAHGIIYVTGYAAFFGVADTACDNVTWAVWSSLESSKQYLKLELRHLLNAMVRAVNGVLALAVADAGPRVRFVDYDSYITALRGRYCEAGVAEPAPNQPGLLFYEWDTVDGGEDADKLRNRTGNDVPRGSFEGDIARRIEKTLREHPEWEWDPEKGFVNRTKAGEVDGEGQVGDTIHWLLPDSWKRVFHLRPGGQEVVARLVVEDLERNGMGKGEEEMGEDDNMEL
;
A
#
# COMPACT_ATOMS: atom_id res chain seq x y z
N MET A 1 -14.99 -24.01 7.63
CA MET A 1 -16.14 -23.63 6.76
C MET A 1 -16.63 -22.27 7.21
N LEU A 2 -16.35 -21.22 6.43
CA LEU A 2 -16.86 -19.86 6.71
C LEU A 2 -18.40 -19.83 6.55
N PRO A 3 -19.12 -19.11 7.38
CA PRO A 3 -20.57 -19.04 7.28
C PRO A 3 -20.96 -18.35 5.95
N ARG A 4 -21.94 -18.91 5.27
CA ARG A 4 -22.50 -18.39 3.99
C ARG A 4 -22.94 -16.91 4.06
N SER A 5 -23.20 -16.39 5.24
CA SER A 5 -23.56 -14.99 5.48
C SER A 5 -22.42 -13.99 5.19
N LEU A 6 -21.17 -14.39 5.34
CA LEU A 6 -20.02 -13.52 5.08
C LEU A 6 -19.80 -13.32 3.58
N LEU A 7 -20.12 -14.34 2.77
CA LEU A 7 -20.01 -14.26 1.31
C LEU A 7 -21.07 -13.32 0.70
N LEU A 8 -22.23 -13.20 1.32
CA LEU A 8 -23.33 -12.34 0.86
C LEU A 8 -23.06 -10.84 1.10
N LEU A 9 -22.33 -10.48 2.15
CA LEU A 9 -21.96 -9.10 2.42
C LEU A 9 -20.93 -8.54 1.42
N LEU A 10 -20.09 -9.41 0.85
CA LEU A 10 -19.07 -9.03 -0.14
C LEU A 10 -19.61 -8.98 -1.59
N THR A 11 -20.81 -9.54 -1.85
CA THR A 11 -21.40 -9.57 -3.19
C THR A 11 -22.33 -8.39 -3.52
N ALA A 12 -22.73 -7.60 -2.52
CA ALA A 12 -23.71 -6.52 -2.71
C ALA A 12 -23.18 -5.26 -3.42
N THR A 13 -21.87 -5.17 -3.68
CA THR A 13 -21.25 -3.99 -4.31
C THR A 13 -20.98 -4.14 -5.82
N HIS A 14 -21.58 -5.12 -6.50
CA HIS A 14 -21.29 -5.40 -7.92
C HIS A 14 -22.13 -4.61 -8.93
N ALA A 15 -22.75 -3.54 -8.58
CA ALA A 15 -23.51 -2.71 -9.55
C ALA A 15 -22.84 -1.34 -9.69
N LEU A 16 -22.26 -1.12 -10.86
CA LEU A 16 -21.76 0.12 -11.43
C LEU A 16 -20.22 0.31 -11.47
N ALA A 17 -19.54 -0.58 -12.13
CA ALA A 17 -18.30 -0.21 -12.81
C ALA A 17 -18.43 -0.57 -14.28
N THR A 18 -18.71 0.40 -15.13
CA THR A 18 -18.57 0.24 -16.58
C THR A 18 -17.09 0.10 -16.90
N SER A 19 -16.68 -1.13 -17.21
CA SER A 19 -15.32 -1.43 -17.64
C SER A 19 -15.03 -0.78 -18.98
N SER A 20 -14.19 0.23 -19.00
CA SER A 20 -13.48 0.58 -20.23
C SER A 20 -12.35 -0.44 -20.42
N THR A 21 -12.51 -1.34 -21.38
CA THR A 21 -11.46 -2.27 -21.80
C THR A 21 -10.38 -1.47 -22.54
N THR A 22 -9.31 -1.14 -21.82
CA THR A 22 -8.05 -0.73 -22.44
C THR A 22 -7.10 -1.91 -22.44
N ASN A 23 -6.56 -2.28 -23.60
CA ASN A 23 -5.52 -3.31 -23.71
C ASN A 23 -4.30 -2.93 -22.85
N PRO A 24 -3.63 -3.90 -22.19
CA PRO A 24 -2.41 -3.63 -21.44
C PRO A 24 -1.34 -3.08 -22.40
N PRO A 25 -0.58 -2.06 -22.01
CA PRO A 25 0.49 -1.54 -22.84
C PRO A 25 1.61 -2.56 -22.99
N ASP A 26 2.12 -2.70 -24.20
CA ASP A 26 3.38 -3.38 -24.51
C ASP A 26 4.52 -2.77 -23.65
N GLN A 27 5.49 -3.61 -23.28
CA GLN A 27 6.61 -3.33 -22.39
C GLN A 27 7.08 -1.87 -22.40
N PHE A 28 7.00 -1.21 -21.22
CA PHE A 28 7.43 0.17 -21.06
C PHE A 28 8.94 0.32 -21.27
N PRO A 29 9.42 1.09 -22.25
CA PRO A 29 10.83 1.38 -22.38
C PRO A 29 11.27 2.32 -21.26
N LEU A 30 12.34 1.97 -20.56
CA LEU A 30 13.04 2.86 -19.62
C LEU A 30 13.56 4.06 -20.41
N GLY A 31 12.99 5.24 -20.17
CA GLY A 31 13.09 6.39 -21.05
C GLY A 31 14.11 7.44 -20.63
N THR A 32 14.56 8.15 -21.61
CA THR A 32 15.33 9.39 -21.63
C THR A 32 14.58 10.54 -20.95
N GLU A 33 15.32 11.50 -20.36
CA GLU A 33 14.75 12.74 -19.78
C GLU A 33 13.80 13.42 -20.77
N SER A 34 12.54 13.51 -20.38
CA SER A 34 11.51 14.15 -21.19
C SER A 34 11.46 15.65 -20.89
N PRO A 35 11.26 16.51 -21.91
CA PRO A 35 11.02 17.92 -21.66
C PRO A 35 9.85 18.12 -20.70
N THR A 36 9.74 19.32 -20.11
CA THR A 36 8.72 19.65 -19.10
C THR A 36 7.32 19.29 -19.60
N LYS A 37 6.81 18.11 -19.21
CA LYS A 37 5.59 17.52 -19.76
C LYS A 37 4.33 18.16 -19.15
N PHE A 38 4.45 18.59 -17.88
CA PHE A 38 3.37 19.22 -17.12
C PHE A 38 3.90 20.51 -16.45
N PRO A 39 4.13 21.59 -17.21
CA PRO A 39 4.69 22.83 -16.68
C PRO A 39 3.79 23.52 -15.64
N TRP A 40 2.50 23.28 -15.71
CA TRP A 40 1.50 23.82 -14.80
C TRP A 40 1.53 23.16 -13.41
N VAL A 41 2.08 21.93 -13.28
CA VAL A 41 2.27 21.29 -11.97
C VAL A 41 3.52 21.87 -11.33
N GLN A 42 3.37 22.87 -10.50
CA GLN A 42 4.46 23.52 -9.76
C GLN A 42 4.47 23.12 -8.28
N LYS A 43 3.30 22.96 -7.67
CA LYS A 43 3.14 22.57 -6.27
C LYS A 43 2.49 21.17 -6.21
N PHE A 44 3.31 20.18 -5.98
CA PHE A 44 2.90 18.79 -5.80
C PHE A 44 3.00 18.40 -4.33
N ALA A 45 2.03 17.64 -3.82
CA ALA A 45 2.09 17.03 -2.51
C ALA A 45 1.66 15.57 -2.56
N SER A 46 2.13 14.79 -1.61
CA SER A 46 1.69 13.41 -1.40
C SER A 46 1.47 13.15 0.09
N ILE A 47 0.31 12.60 0.40
CA ILE A 47 -0.09 12.15 1.72
C ILE A 47 -0.52 10.69 1.65
N GLY A 48 -0.52 10.04 2.80
CA GLY A 48 -0.97 8.66 2.87
C GLY A 48 -0.17 7.78 3.81
N ASP A 49 -0.35 6.49 3.59
CA ASP A 49 0.21 5.39 4.36
C ASP A 49 1.55 4.86 3.77
N SER A 50 1.91 3.62 4.11
CA SER A 50 3.13 2.95 3.66
C SER A 50 3.17 2.69 2.14
N TYR A 51 2.02 2.56 1.46
CA TYR A 51 1.99 2.40 0.01
C TYR A 51 2.44 3.69 -0.69
N SER A 52 2.01 4.85 -0.20
CA SER A 52 2.48 6.15 -0.69
C SER A 52 3.89 6.47 -0.22
N ALA A 53 4.25 6.12 1.02
CA ALA A 53 5.64 6.25 1.51
C ALA A 53 6.62 5.36 0.72
N GLY A 54 6.11 4.31 0.05
CA GLY A 54 6.88 3.38 -0.78
C GLY A 54 7.77 2.45 0.04
N LEU A 55 7.25 1.94 1.17
CA LEU A 55 7.99 1.16 2.16
C LEU A 55 8.85 0.05 1.51
N GLY A 56 10.17 0.17 1.65
CA GLY A 56 11.16 -0.74 1.10
C GLY A 56 11.58 -0.46 -0.34
N ALA A 57 10.94 0.44 -1.07
CA ALA A 57 11.20 0.66 -2.49
C ALA A 57 12.39 1.62 -2.72
N GLY A 58 13.58 1.08 -2.88
CA GLY A 58 14.82 1.84 -3.09
C GLY A 58 15.42 2.39 -1.80
N ASP A 59 16.18 3.48 -1.89
CA ASP A 59 16.84 4.09 -0.75
C ASP A 59 15.85 4.82 0.15
N ARG A 60 16.08 4.75 1.48
CA ARG A 60 15.28 5.48 2.46
C ARG A 60 15.60 6.97 2.41
N LEU A 61 14.58 7.80 2.22
CA LEU A 61 14.68 9.25 2.20
C LEU A 61 14.38 9.89 3.57
N ASP A 62 13.52 9.26 4.34
CA ASP A 62 13.07 9.76 5.63
C ASP A 62 12.96 8.62 6.64
N PHE A 63 13.52 8.86 7.81
CA PHE A 63 13.57 7.86 8.85
C PHE A 63 12.27 7.80 9.68
N TYR A 64 11.62 8.95 9.89
CA TYR A 64 10.46 9.07 10.79
C TYR A 64 9.21 8.41 10.25
N CYS A 65 8.96 8.60 8.95
CA CYS A 65 7.78 8.06 8.27
C CYS A 65 8.10 6.93 7.30
N SER A 66 9.35 6.45 7.27
CA SER A 66 9.80 5.39 6.35
C SER A 66 9.44 5.68 4.88
N ARG A 67 9.86 6.87 4.39
CA ARG A 67 9.67 7.25 2.98
C ARG A 67 10.86 6.79 2.14
N TYR A 68 10.58 6.35 0.91
CA TYR A 68 11.58 5.72 0.04
C TYR A 68 11.66 6.35 -1.34
N ALA A 69 12.85 6.30 -1.94
CA ALA A 69 13.20 6.97 -3.19
C ALA A 69 12.44 6.45 -4.42
N LYS A 70 12.01 5.20 -4.41
CA LYS A 70 11.25 4.58 -5.50
C LYS A 70 9.76 4.47 -5.21
N SER A 71 9.23 5.27 -4.28
CA SER A 71 7.79 5.43 -4.08
C SER A 71 7.14 6.10 -5.29
N HIS A 72 5.88 5.79 -5.60
CA HIS A 72 5.18 6.38 -6.75
C HIS A 72 5.12 7.92 -6.71
N PRO A 73 4.94 8.59 -5.53
CA PRO A 73 4.98 10.04 -5.51
C PRO A 73 6.36 10.59 -5.85
N ASN A 74 7.41 9.94 -5.38
CA ASN A 74 8.77 10.41 -5.67
C ASN A 74 9.17 10.13 -7.13
N ILE A 75 8.71 9.01 -7.72
CA ILE A 75 8.86 8.72 -9.16
C ILE A 75 8.15 9.79 -9.99
N LEU A 76 6.92 10.17 -9.62
CA LEU A 76 6.20 11.27 -10.26
C LEU A 76 7.03 12.56 -10.25
N HIS A 77 7.49 12.98 -9.06
CA HIS A 77 8.22 14.23 -8.88
C HIS A 77 9.56 14.25 -9.64
N THR A 78 10.35 13.18 -9.53
CA THR A 78 11.74 13.17 -10.01
C THR A 78 11.90 12.82 -11.49
N SER A 79 10.90 12.15 -12.09
CA SER A 79 11.03 11.67 -13.47
C SER A 79 9.79 11.88 -14.33
N LEU A 80 8.61 11.39 -13.95
CA LEU A 80 7.50 11.27 -14.90
C LEU A 80 6.77 12.59 -15.20
N LEU A 81 6.74 13.53 -14.26
CA LEU A 81 6.18 14.88 -14.52
C LEU A 81 7.12 15.77 -15.34
N GLY A 82 8.29 15.26 -15.71
CA GLY A 82 9.33 15.97 -16.44
C GLY A 82 10.15 16.93 -15.57
N SER A 83 11.29 17.41 -16.12
CA SER A 83 12.21 18.28 -15.39
C SER A 83 11.63 19.68 -15.24
N ASN A 84 11.25 20.04 -14.03
CA ASN A 84 10.86 21.41 -13.65
C ASN A 84 11.56 21.80 -12.36
N LYS A 85 12.61 22.61 -12.44
CA LYS A 85 13.41 23.05 -11.29
C LYS A 85 12.63 23.92 -10.29
N LEU A 86 11.49 24.46 -10.69
CA LEU A 86 10.61 25.26 -9.83
C LEU A 86 9.56 24.41 -9.12
N ARG A 87 9.36 23.16 -9.53
CA ARG A 87 8.40 22.27 -8.89
C ARG A 87 8.84 21.92 -7.48
N THR A 88 7.95 22.14 -6.55
CA THR A 88 8.10 21.66 -5.17
C THR A 88 7.34 20.38 -4.97
N HIS A 89 7.87 19.47 -4.15
CA HIS A 89 7.18 18.26 -3.71
C HIS A 89 7.14 18.22 -2.18
N GLN A 90 5.95 18.26 -1.62
CA GLN A 90 5.73 18.08 -0.20
C GLN A 90 5.37 16.61 0.07
N PHE A 91 6.37 15.82 0.45
CA PHE A 91 6.22 14.38 0.68
C PHE A 91 5.90 14.13 2.15
N LEU A 92 4.62 14.03 2.51
CA LEU A 92 4.13 13.88 3.89
C LEU A 92 3.69 12.46 4.25
N SER A 93 3.56 11.54 3.28
CA SER A 93 3.13 10.17 3.53
C SER A 93 3.91 9.52 4.66
N CYS A 94 3.23 8.78 5.53
CA CYS A 94 3.81 8.20 6.73
C CYS A 94 3.31 6.76 6.91
N SER A 95 4.23 5.81 6.94
CA SER A 95 3.92 4.39 7.05
C SER A 95 3.09 4.09 8.30
N GLY A 96 2.05 3.26 8.16
CA GLY A 96 1.21 2.80 9.25
C GLY A 96 0.01 3.66 9.58
N GLN A 97 -0.10 4.86 9.02
CA GLN A 97 -1.21 5.75 9.35
C GLN A 97 -2.53 5.30 8.72
N THR A 98 -3.59 5.40 9.51
CA THR A 98 -4.99 5.32 9.08
C THR A 98 -5.45 6.62 8.43
N SER A 99 -6.57 6.60 7.74
CA SER A 99 -7.16 7.82 7.15
C SER A 99 -7.44 8.92 8.19
N THR A 100 -7.80 8.55 9.40
CA THR A 100 -8.02 9.49 10.52
C THR A 100 -6.70 10.12 10.96
N GLU A 101 -5.63 9.35 11.12
CA GLU A 101 -4.32 9.87 11.49
C GLU A 101 -3.72 10.77 10.38
N ILE A 102 -3.96 10.43 9.11
CA ILE A 102 -3.59 11.28 7.96
C ILE A 102 -4.35 12.62 8.04
N LEU A 103 -5.66 12.57 8.32
CA LEU A 103 -6.50 13.76 8.48
C LEU A 103 -5.97 14.67 9.61
N GLU A 104 -5.56 14.10 10.73
CA GLU A 104 -5.14 14.83 11.92
C GLU A 104 -3.70 15.37 11.84
N SER A 105 -2.80 14.68 11.14
CA SER A 105 -1.37 15.01 11.12
C SER A 105 -0.88 15.54 9.77
N GLN A 106 -1.26 14.94 8.65
CA GLN A 106 -0.73 15.29 7.33
C GLN A 106 -1.53 16.44 6.69
N ILE A 107 -2.85 16.49 6.81
CA ILE A 107 -3.69 17.57 6.25
C ILE A 107 -3.34 18.97 6.83
N PRO A 108 -3.13 19.14 8.16
CA PRO A 108 -2.69 20.44 8.69
C PRO A 108 -1.34 20.90 8.15
N ALA A 109 -0.44 19.97 7.87
CA ALA A 109 0.89 20.24 7.34
C ALA A 109 0.90 20.55 5.82
N LEU A 110 -0.19 20.23 5.08
CA LEU A 110 -0.28 20.51 3.65
C LEU A 110 -0.21 22.01 3.36
N ALA A 111 0.61 22.35 2.39
CA ALA A 111 0.58 23.67 1.75
C ALA A 111 -0.78 23.94 1.12
N THR A 112 -1.02 25.18 0.77
CA THR A 112 -2.22 25.60 0.03
C THR A 112 -1.89 25.87 -1.44
N ASP A 113 -2.93 25.94 -2.26
CA ASP A 113 -2.80 26.24 -3.68
C ASP A 113 -1.97 25.16 -4.42
N LEU A 114 -2.27 23.88 -4.09
CA LEU A 114 -1.62 22.72 -4.68
C LEU A 114 -2.19 22.42 -6.06
N ASP A 115 -1.32 22.16 -7.02
CA ASP A 115 -1.70 21.78 -8.38
C ASP A 115 -2.03 20.28 -8.46
N LEU A 116 -1.29 19.47 -7.72
CA LEU A 116 -1.43 18.01 -7.70
C LEU A 116 -1.28 17.48 -6.26
N LEU A 117 -2.15 16.55 -5.89
CA LEU A 117 -2.08 15.81 -4.64
C LEU A 117 -2.32 14.32 -4.90
N THR A 118 -1.49 13.45 -4.34
CA THR A 118 -1.77 12.01 -4.29
C THR A 118 -2.12 11.60 -2.87
N ILE A 119 -3.10 10.70 -2.71
CA ILE A 119 -3.59 10.16 -1.44
C ILE A 119 -3.60 8.63 -1.52
N SER A 120 -2.98 7.94 -0.57
CA SER A 120 -3.11 6.50 -0.35
C SER A 120 -3.59 6.26 1.08
N ALA A 121 -4.77 5.72 1.26
CA ALA A 121 -5.35 5.46 2.58
C ALA A 121 -6.43 4.38 2.51
N GLY A 122 -6.66 3.66 3.62
CA GLY A 122 -7.74 2.68 3.74
C GLY A 122 -7.28 1.28 4.14
N GLY A 123 -6.08 0.86 3.78
CA GLY A 123 -5.54 -0.45 4.15
C GLY A 123 -5.39 -0.62 5.67
N ASN A 124 -4.84 0.39 6.35
CA ASN A 124 -4.71 0.37 7.80
C ASN A 124 -6.07 0.53 8.51
N ASP A 125 -7.00 1.27 7.92
CA ASP A 125 -8.36 1.46 8.46
C ASP A 125 -9.10 0.14 8.62
N ILE A 126 -8.95 -0.77 7.66
CA ILE A 126 -9.59 -2.08 7.72
C ILE A 126 -8.79 -3.13 8.52
N GLY A 127 -7.58 -2.82 8.96
CA GLY A 127 -6.73 -3.75 9.68
C GLY A 127 -6.03 -4.77 8.76
N LEU A 128 -5.43 -4.32 7.67
CA LEU A 128 -4.65 -5.19 6.76
C LEU A 128 -3.53 -5.93 7.51
N SER A 129 -2.81 -5.25 8.42
CA SER A 129 -1.71 -5.85 9.18
C SER A 129 -2.14 -7.05 10.04
N PRO A 130 -3.20 -6.98 10.87
CA PRO A 130 -3.75 -8.16 11.56
C PRO A 130 -4.13 -9.31 10.62
N ILE A 131 -4.71 -9.02 9.45
CA ILE A 131 -5.05 -10.06 8.48
C ILE A 131 -3.80 -10.79 8.00
N LEU A 132 -2.76 -10.05 7.59
CA LEU A 132 -1.51 -10.64 7.13
C LEU A 132 -0.80 -11.41 8.23
N SER A 133 -0.76 -10.85 9.44
CA SER A 133 -0.14 -11.48 10.61
C SER A 133 -0.83 -12.79 10.98
N ASN A 134 -2.16 -12.82 10.97
CA ASN A 134 -2.93 -13.96 11.48
C ASN A 134 -3.27 -14.99 10.40
N CYS A 135 -3.47 -14.56 9.14
CA CYS A 135 -3.92 -15.45 8.08
C CYS A 135 -2.81 -15.96 7.17
N VAL A 136 -1.68 -15.26 7.10
CA VAL A 136 -0.61 -15.60 6.15
C VAL A 136 0.64 -16.05 6.88
N TYR A 137 1.17 -15.22 7.78
CA TYR A 137 2.42 -15.50 8.48
C TYR A 137 2.25 -16.24 9.79
N GLN A 138 1.06 -16.23 10.36
CA GLN A 138 0.76 -16.78 11.67
C GLN A 138 1.79 -16.36 12.73
N PHE A 139 2.15 -15.07 12.73
CA PHE A 139 3.02 -14.53 13.74
C PHE A 139 2.49 -14.87 15.12
N TYR A 140 3.41 -15.26 16.02
CA TYR A 140 3.10 -15.65 17.39
C TYR A 140 2.07 -16.78 17.50
N MET A 141 2.13 -17.69 16.52
CA MET A 141 1.30 -18.89 16.50
C MET A 141 -0.20 -18.61 16.40
N ALA A 142 -0.57 -17.51 15.74
CA ALA A 142 -1.95 -17.16 15.45
C ALA A 142 -2.74 -18.36 14.91
N SER A 143 -3.90 -18.59 15.48
CA SER A 143 -4.77 -19.71 15.14
C SER A 143 -5.64 -19.40 13.90
N GLU A 144 -6.31 -20.41 13.38
CA GLU A 144 -7.34 -20.22 12.35
C GLU A 144 -8.50 -19.31 12.86
N GLU A 145 -8.77 -19.33 14.18
CA GLU A 145 -9.76 -18.46 14.80
C GLU A 145 -9.34 -16.99 14.74
N ASP A 146 -8.06 -16.69 15.03
CA ASP A 146 -7.51 -15.33 14.95
C ASP A 146 -7.58 -14.80 13.53
N CYS A 147 -7.25 -15.65 12.54
CA CYS A 147 -7.44 -15.29 11.14
C CYS A 147 -8.90 -14.97 10.81
N ARG A 148 -9.84 -15.85 11.21
CA ARG A 148 -11.28 -15.61 10.97
C ARG A 148 -11.77 -14.34 11.64
N LYS A 149 -11.30 -14.06 12.85
CA LYS A 149 -11.63 -12.83 13.59
C LYS A 149 -11.14 -11.59 12.85
N SER A 150 -9.87 -11.57 12.42
CA SER A 150 -9.29 -10.44 11.67
C SER A 150 -10.04 -10.17 10.36
N ILE A 151 -10.39 -11.22 9.62
CA ILE A 151 -11.18 -11.10 8.38
C ILE A 151 -12.58 -10.56 8.68
N HIS A 152 -13.23 -11.05 9.75
CA HIS A 152 -14.57 -10.61 10.14
C HIS A 152 -14.58 -9.12 10.54
N GLU A 153 -13.61 -8.70 11.33
CA GLU A 153 -13.47 -7.30 11.75
C GLU A 153 -13.25 -6.37 10.53
N ALA A 154 -12.35 -6.74 9.62
CA ALA A 154 -12.12 -5.97 8.40
C ALA A 154 -13.38 -5.90 7.52
N ALA A 155 -14.06 -7.03 7.30
CA ALA A 155 -15.32 -7.05 6.56
C ALA A 155 -16.40 -6.18 7.21
N THR A 156 -16.46 -6.15 8.55
CA THR A 156 -17.38 -5.30 9.30
C THR A 156 -17.06 -3.82 9.08
N ARG A 157 -15.80 -3.40 9.18
CA ARG A 157 -15.37 -2.00 8.94
C ARG A 157 -15.70 -1.53 7.52
N ILE A 158 -15.57 -2.42 6.53
CA ILE A 158 -15.98 -2.13 5.15
C ILE A 158 -17.51 -1.99 5.06
N ALA A 159 -18.27 -2.93 5.65
CA ALA A 159 -19.72 -3.01 5.50
C ALA A 159 -20.48 -1.93 6.29
N THR A 160 -19.94 -1.44 7.40
CA THR A 160 -20.59 -0.39 8.24
C THR A 160 -20.50 1.00 7.62
N GLY A 161 -19.74 1.18 6.54
CA GLY A 161 -19.52 2.48 5.92
C GLY A 161 -18.53 3.38 6.67
N GLU A 162 -17.86 2.86 7.69
CA GLU A 162 -16.84 3.60 8.45
C GLU A 162 -15.69 4.05 7.56
N LEU A 163 -15.13 3.12 6.77
CA LEU A 163 -14.08 3.42 5.80
C LEU A 163 -14.53 4.52 4.82
N HIS A 164 -15.73 4.40 4.23
CA HIS A 164 -16.27 5.40 3.31
C HIS A 164 -16.35 6.78 3.97
N THR A 165 -16.88 6.84 5.19
CA THR A 165 -17.02 8.08 5.96
C THR A 165 -15.65 8.73 6.22
N ASN A 166 -14.64 7.95 6.61
CA ASN A 166 -13.32 8.46 6.93
C ASN A 166 -12.58 8.95 5.67
N ILE A 167 -12.65 8.22 4.56
CA ILE A 167 -12.05 8.64 3.29
C ILE A 167 -12.73 9.90 2.75
N THR A 168 -14.06 9.97 2.82
CA THR A 168 -14.80 11.18 2.42
C THR A 168 -14.39 12.41 3.24
N LYS A 169 -14.22 12.27 4.56
CA LYS A 169 -13.72 13.36 5.42
C LYS A 169 -12.30 13.78 5.04
N LEU A 170 -11.42 12.82 4.77
CA LEU A 170 -10.04 13.09 4.36
C LEU A 170 -10.00 13.87 3.05
N ILE A 171 -10.75 13.44 2.04
CA ILE A 171 -10.84 14.11 0.73
C ILE A 171 -11.43 15.52 0.91
N ALA A 172 -12.52 15.64 1.67
CA ALA A 172 -13.16 16.94 1.93
C ALA A 172 -12.22 17.94 2.62
N ALA A 173 -11.34 17.48 3.50
CA ALA A 173 -10.33 18.32 4.16
C ALA A 173 -9.15 18.67 3.23
N ALA A 174 -8.84 17.84 2.25
CA ALA A 174 -7.80 18.07 1.26
C ALA A 174 -8.22 19.05 0.16
N LEU A 175 -9.48 19.04 -0.28
CA LEU A 175 -9.99 19.87 -1.38
C LEU A 175 -9.74 21.37 -1.21
N PRO A 176 -9.90 22.00 -0.03
CA PRO A 176 -9.58 23.42 0.18
C PRO A 176 -8.10 23.78 0.06
N LYS A 177 -7.21 22.77 0.08
CA LYS A 177 -5.76 22.94 -0.11
C LYS A 177 -5.35 23.04 -1.57
N MET A 178 -6.26 22.63 -2.47
CA MET A 178 -5.99 22.58 -3.90
C MET A 178 -6.18 23.94 -4.57
N ASN A 179 -5.41 24.18 -5.63
CA ASN A 179 -5.64 25.31 -6.51
C ASN A 179 -7.09 25.26 -7.05
N PRO A 180 -7.89 26.33 -6.88
CA PRO A 180 -9.30 26.30 -7.24
C PRO A 180 -9.55 26.15 -8.75
N ALA A 181 -8.61 26.59 -9.60
CA ALA A 181 -8.76 26.60 -11.05
C ALA A 181 -8.42 25.22 -11.68
N HIS A 182 -7.34 24.57 -11.22
CA HIS A 182 -6.81 23.39 -11.90
C HIS A 182 -6.30 22.27 -10.97
N GLY A 183 -6.39 22.46 -9.65
CA GLY A 183 -5.87 21.50 -8.69
C GLY A 183 -6.60 20.14 -8.78
N ILE A 184 -5.85 19.04 -8.87
CA ILE A 184 -6.35 17.67 -9.01
C ILE A 184 -5.84 16.81 -7.87
N ILE A 185 -6.72 15.96 -7.32
CA ILE A 185 -6.41 14.94 -6.32
C ILE A 185 -6.50 13.56 -6.95
N TYR A 186 -5.48 12.73 -6.80
CA TYR A 186 -5.51 11.31 -7.12
C TYR A 186 -5.56 10.47 -5.85
N VAL A 187 -6.58 9.66 -5.70
CA VAL A 187 -6.69 8.62 -4.65
C VAL A 187 -6.29 7.29 -5.26
N THR A 188 -5.22 6.68 -4.76
CA THR A 188 -4.76 5.38 -5.25
C THR A 188 -5.50 4.25 -4.53
N GLY A 189 -5.91 3.24 -5.29
CA GLY A 189 -6.41 1.98 -4.73
C GLY A 189 -5.29 1.06 -4.26
N TYR A 190 -5.61 -0.22 -4.19
CA TYR A 190 -4.71 -1.33 -3.87
C TYR A 190 -4.84 -2.42 -4.94
N ALA A 191 -3.82 -3.27 -5.10
CA ALA A 191 -3.91 -4.42 -5.98
C ALA A 191 -4.07 -5.73 -5.19
N ALA A 192 -4.82 -6.66 -5.75
CA ALA A 192 -4.97 -8.02 -5.23
C ALA A 192 -3.61 -8.73 -5.19
N PHE A 193 -3.35 -9.44 -4.10
CA PHE A 193 -2.03 -9.99 -3.83
C PHE A 193 -1.75 -11.32 -4.52
N PHE A 194 -2.79 -12.10 -4.83
CA PHE A 194 -2.61 -13.50 -5.20
C PHE A 194 -3.19 -13.82 -6.56
N GLY A 195 -2.46 -14.62 -7.34
CA GLY A 195 -3.00 -15.38 -8.46
C GLY A 195 -4.01 -16.42 -7.97
N VAL A 196 -5.09 -16.59 -8.71
CA VAL A 196 -6.20 -17.49 -8.37
C VAL A 196 -6.60 -18.41 -9.53
N ALA A 197 -5.68 -18.62 -10.47
CA ALA A 197 -5.95 -19.42 -11.67
C ALA A 197 -5.97 -20.93 -11.41
N ASP A 198 -5.22 -21.38 -10.40
CA ASP A 198 -5.07 -22.80 -10.09
C ASP A 198 -4.83 -23.05 -8.58
N THR A 199 -4.65 -24.32 -8.24
CA THR A 199 -4.40 -24.79 -6.86
C THR A 199 -2.93 -25.08 -6.56
N ALA A 200 -1.99 -24.64 -7.40
CA ALA A 200 -0.57 -24.95 -7.22
C ALA A 200 -0.02 -24.40 -5.87
N CYS A 201 -0.54 -23.27 -5.43
CA CYS A 201 -0.19 -22.67 -4.13
C CYS A 201 -0.90 -23.29 -2.91
N ASP A 202 -1.81 -24.26 -3.07
CA ASP A 202 -2.60 -24.77 -1.95
C ASP A 202 -1.78 -25.51 -0.88
N ASN A 203 -0.56 -25.92 -1.23
CA ASN A 203 0.40 -26.52 -0.32
C ASN A 203 1.53 -25.58 0.10
N VAL A 204 1.47 -24.30 -0.28
CA VAL A 204 2.42 -23.28 0.14
C VAL A 204 1.98 -22.68 1.46
N THR A 205 2.90 -22.52 2.38
CA THR A 205 2.68 -21.84 3.65
C THR A 205 3.80 -20.84 3.91
N TRP A 206 3.44 -19.68 4.40
CA TRP A 206 4.36 -18.67 4.95
C TRP A 206 4.24 -18.55 6.46
N ALA A 207 3.66 -19.55 7.09
CA ALA A 207 3.52 -19.63 8.55
C ALA A 207 4.91 -19.89 9.19
N VAL A 208 5.68 -18.82 9.34
CA VAL A 208 7.09 -18.88 9.81
C VAL A 208 7.20 -19.27 11.28
N TRP A 209 6.14 -19.13 12.07
CA TRP A 209 6.16 -19.30 13.53
C TRP A 209 5.45 -20.57 14.02
N SER A 210 4.77 -21.28 13.14
CA SER A 210 4.11 -22.53 13.52
C SER A 210 5.06 -23.70 13.42
N SER A 211 5.38 -24.32 14.54
CA SER A 211 6.21 -25.55 14.60
C SER A 211 5.42 -26.82 14.28
N LEU A 212 4.08 -26.77 14.42
CA LEU A 212 3.21 -27.91 14.19
C LEU A 212 2.60 -27.84 12.78
N GLU A 213 2.91 -28.81 11.93
CA GLU A 213 2.39 -28.87 10.56
C GLU A 213 0.86 -28.80 10.49
N SER A 214 0.19 -29.43 11.47
CA SER A 214 -1.28 -29.45 11.56
C SER A 214 -1.91 -28.10 11.88
N SER A 215 -1.16 -27.13 12.40
CA SER A 215 -1.64 -25.77 12.74
C SER A 215 -1.26 -24.72 11.70
N LYS A 216 -0.43 -25.08 10.72
CA LYS A 216 -0.05 -24.16 9.65
C LYS A 216 -1.23 -23.81 8.75
N GLN A 217 -1.33 -22.55 8.42
CA GLN A 217 -2.22 -22.08 7.35
C GLN A 217 -1.49 -22.11 6.01
N TYR A 218 -2.19 -22.55 5.01
CA TYR A 218 -1.69 -22.64 3.64
C TYR A 218 -2.41 -21.62 2.75
N LEU A 219 -1.74 -21.16 1.71
CA LEU A 219 -2.28 -20.22 0.73
C LEU A 219 -3.30 -20.90 -0.20
N LYS A 220 -4.30 -21.54 0.41
CA LYS A 220 -5.36 -22.25 -0.31
C LYS A 220 -6.13 -21.31 -1.21
N LEU A 221 -6.65 -21.83 -2.31
CA LEU A 221 -7.37 -21.07 -3.32
C LEU A 221 -8.52 -20.25 -2.71
N GLU A 222 -9.26 -20.80 -1.75
CA GLU A 222 -10.35 -20.10 -1.07
C GLU A 222 -9.84 -18.91 -0.25
N LEU A 223 -8.72 -19.05 0.46
CA LEU A 223 -8.10 -17.94 1.21
C LEU A 223 -7.63 -16.84 0.26
N ARG A 224 -6.96 -17.20 -0.82
CA ARG A 224 -6.48 -16.26 -1.85
C ARG A 224 -7.63 -15.50 -2.49
N HIS A 225 -8.72 -16.17 -2.84
CA HIS A 225 -9.95 -15.52 -3.33
C HIS A 225 -10.54 -14.55 -2.31
N LEU A 226 -10.59 -14.94 -1.04
CA LEU A 226 -11.13 -14.11 0.03
C LEU A 226 -10.30 -12.84 0.23
N LEU A 227 -8.98 -12.96 0.35
CA LEU A 227 -8.09 -11.81 0.52
C LEU A 227 -8.16 -10.85 -0.67
N ASN A 228 -8.16 -11.38 -1.89
CA ASN A 228 -8.33 -10.57 -3.10
C ASN A 228 -9.72 -9.89 -3.15
N ALA A 229 -10.76 -10.56 -2.68
CA ALA A 229 -12.11 -9.97 -2.62
C ALA A 229 -12.17 -8.79 -1.62
N MET A 230 -11.44 -8.86 -0.52
CA MET A 230 -11.34 -7.77 0.45
C MET A 230 -10.63 -6.54 -0.15
N VAL A 231 -9.54 -6.74 -0.89
CA VAL A 231 -8.86 -5.65 -1.61
C VAL A 231 -9.82 -4.97 -2.60
N ARG A 232 -10.56 -5.75 -3.39
CA ARG A 232 -11.56 -5.19 -4.32
C ARG A 232 -12.69 -4.45 -3.61
N ALA A 233 -13.13 -4.95 -2.44
CA ALA A 233 -14.14 -4.27 -1.63
C ALA A 233 -13.63 -2.90 -1.12
N VAL A 234 -12.39 -2.82 -0.65
CA VAL A 234 -11.75 -1.54 -0.28
C VAL A 234 -11.70 -0.61 -1.48
N ASN A 235 -11.22 -1.07 -2.64
CA ASN A 235 -11.17 -0.26 -3.86
C ASN A 235 -12.56 0.26 -4.26
N GLY A 236 -13.60 -0.56 -4.12
CA GLY A 236 -14.97 -0.14 -4.36
C GLY A 236 -15.41 1.01 -3.45
N VAL A 237 -15.05 0.96 -2.16
CA VAL A 237 -15.33 2.04 -1.21
C VAL A 237 -14.55 3.32 -1.56
N LEU A 238 -13.27 3.19 -1.90
CA LEU A 238 -12.44 4.32 -2.30
C LEU A 238 -12.97 4.99 -3.57
N ALA A 239 -13.33 4.19 -4.59
CA ALA A 239 -13.89 4.69 -5.85
C ALA A 239 -15.23 5.42 -5.63
N LEU A 240 -16.06 4.92 -4.72
CA LEU A 240 -17.32 5.58 -4.35
C LEU A 240 -17.07 6.94 -3.68
N ALA A 241 -16.18 6.99 -2.69
CA ALA A 241 -15.82 8.25 -2.01
C ALA A 241 -15.22 9.28 -2.98
N VAL A 242 -14.45 8.83 -3.96
CA VAL A 242 -13.90 9.67 -5.03
C VAL A 242 -15.01 10.20 -5.93
N ALA A 243 -15.96 9.35 -6.35
CA ALA A 243 -17.08 9.75 -7.18
C ALA A 243 -17.97 10.82 -6.49
N ASP A 244 -18.20 10.65 -5.19
CA ASP A 244 -18.97 11.61 -4.38
C ASP A 244 -18.26 12.97 -4.25
N ALA A 245 -16.93 13.01 -4.32
CA ALA A 245 -16.13 14.23 -4.18
C ALA A 245 -16.08 15.10 -5.44
N GLY A 246 -16.52 14.59 -6.58
CA GLY A 246 -16.63 15.32 -7.85
C GLY A 246 -15.37 15.27 -8.74
N PRO A 247 -15.38 15.93 -9.90
CA PRO A 247 -14.47 15.65 -11.03
C PRO A 247 -13.00 16.03 -10.78
N ARG A 248 -12.72 16.82 -9.74
CA ARG A 248 -11.34 17.17 -9.36
C ARG A 248 -10.65 16.10 -8.51
N VAL A 249 -11.38 15.06 -8.13
CA VAL A 249 -10.83 13.90 -7.41
C VAL A 249 -10.95 12.69 -8.30
N ARG A 250 -9.87 11.95 -8.50
CA ARG A 250 -9.79 10.83 -9.44
C ARG A 250 -9.26 9.59 -8.74
N PHE A 251 -9.80 8.45 -9.12
CA PHE A 251 -9.39 7.16 -8.58
C PHE A 251 -8.36 6.50 -9.51
N VAL A 252 -7.25 6.04 -8.96
CA VAL A 252 -6.22 5.28 -9.67
C VAL A 252 -6.36 3.81 -9.29
N ASP A 253 -7.05 3.04 -10.14
CA ASP A 253 -7.14 1.59 -10.01
C ASP A 253 -6.00 0.93 -10.79
N TYR A 254 -5.05 0.36 -10.06
CA TYR A 254 -3.91 -0.35 -10.65
C TYR A 254 -4.00 -1.88 -10.51
N ASP A 255 -5.08 -2.43 -9.92
CA ASP A 255 -5.24 -3.89 -9.72
C ASP A 255 -5.22 -4.64 -11.05
N SER A 256 -5.95 -4.14 -12.05
CA SER A 256 -6.02 -4.76 -13.38
C SER A 256 -4.64 -4.81 -14.07
N TYR A 257 -3.81 -3.79 -13.88
CA TYR A 257 -2.46 -3.72 -14.45
C TYR A 257 -1.49 -4.69 -13.78
N ILE A 258 -1.48 -4.75 -12.44
CA ILE A 258 -0.71 -5.75 -11.69
C ILE A 258 -1.12 -7.18 -12.11
N THR A 259 -2.41 -7.41 -12.31
CA THR A 259 -2.96 -8.68 -12.79
C THR A 259 -2.46 -9.00 -14.21
N ALA A 260 -2.53 -8.05 -15.14
CA ALA A 260 -2.10 -8.23 -16.53
C ALA A 260 -0.59 -8.50 -16.63
N LEU A 261 0.20 -7.84 -15.78
CA LEU A 261 1.65 -8.03 -15.69
C LEU A 261 2.03 -9.32 -14.95
N ARG A 262 1.07 -10.07 -14.39
CA ARG A 262 1.30 -11.28 -13.59
C ARG A 262 2.23 -11.01 -12.41
N GLY A 263 2.03 -9.87 -11.75
CA GLY A 263 2.91 -9.34 -10.71
C GLY A 263 2.56 -9.78 -9.29
N ARG A 264 1.62 -10.74 -9.12
CA ARG A 264 1.13 -11.20 -7.82
C ARG A 264 1.86 -12.46 -7.37
N TYR A 265 1.71 -12.79 -6.11
CA TYR A 265 2.10 -14.12 -5.60
C TYR A 265 1.19 -15.20 -6.19
N CYS A 266 1.66 -16.43 -6.23
CA CYS A 266 0.89 -17.57 -6.73
C CYS A 266 0.37 -17.39 -8.17
N GLU A 267 1.11 -16.72 -9.02
CA GLU A 267 0.77 -16.67 -10.44
C GLU A 267 0.94 -18.06 -11.09
N ALA A 268 0.08 -18.39 -12.04
CA ALA A 268 0.10 -19.69 -12.71
C ALA A 268 1.49 -20.02 -13.28
N GLY A 269 2.01 -21.22 -12.96
CA GLY A 269 3.33 -21.66 -13.39
C GLY A 269 4.51 -21.14 -12.57
N VAL A 270 4.25 -20.40 -11.49
CA VAL A 270 5.27 -20.01 -10.51
C VAL A 270 5.25 -20.98 -9.35
N ALA A 271 6.42 -21.52 -9.00
CA ALA A 271 6.60 -22.33 -7.80
C ALA A 271 6.99 -21.43 -6.64
N GLU A 272 6.07 -21.27 -5.70
CA GLU A 272 6.30 -20.46 -4.49
C GLU A 272 7.01 -21.27 -3.38
N PRO A 273 7.83 -20.62 -2.52
CA PRO A 273 8.16 -19.20 -2.50
C PRO A 273 9.11 -18.79 -3.64
N ALA A 274 8.88 -17.62 -4.23
CA ALA A 274 9.68 -17.09 -5.33
C ALA A 274 10.03 -15.60 -5.17
N PRO A 275 10.70 -15.21 -4.06
CA PRO A 275 10.87 -13.81 -3.65
C PRO A 275 11.65 -12.95 -4.65
N ASN A 276 12.48 -13.58 -5.47
CA ASN A 276 13.32 -12.88 -6.44
C ASN A 276 12.86 -13.08 -7.90
N GLN A 277 11.63 -13.55 -8.10
CA GLN A 277 11.05 -13.64 -9.43
C GLN A 277 11.01 -12.24 -10.08
N PRO A 278 11.50 -12.09 -11.33
CA PRO A 278 11.61 -10.77 -11.97
C PRO A 278 10.26 -10.07 -12.19
N GLY A 279 9.18 -10.84 -12.42
CA GLY A 279 7.84 -10.32 -12.66
C GLY A 279 7.07 -9.94 -11.39
N LEU A 280 7.52 -10.37 -10.21
CA LEU A 280 6.83 -10.10 -8.97
C LEU A 280 6.88 -8.60 -8.62
N LEU A 281 5.73 -8.00 -8.41
CA LEU A 281 5.59 -6.56 -8.15
C LEU A 281 5.34 -6.23 -6.68
N PHE A 282 5.29 -7.24 -5.80
CA PHE A 282 5.23 -7.11 -4.36
C PHE A 282 6.48 -7.67 -3.70
N TYR A 283 6.84 -7.14 -2.54
CA TYR A 283 7.86 -7.75 -1.71
C TYR A 283 7.35 -9.02 -1.06
N GLU A 284 8.08 -10.11 -1.21
CA GLU A 284 7.94 -11.34 -0.45
C GLU A 284 8.99 -11.40 0.64
N TRP A 285 8.86 -12.34 1.59
CA TRP A 285 9.67 -12.48 2.79
C TRP A 285 11.18 -12.37 2.55
N ASP A 286 11.75 -13.11 1.66
CA ASP A 286 13.19 -13.15 1.39
C ASP A 286 13.59 -12.39 0.11
N THR A 287 12.82 -11.38 -0.29
CA THR A 287 13.17 -10.57 -1.45
C THR A 287 14.49 -9.83 -1.22
N VAL A 288 15.46 -10.06 -2.11
CA VAL A 288 16.75 -9.36 -2.13
C VAL A 288 16.67 -8.24 -3.16
N ASP A 289 16.28 -7.06 -2.72
CA ASP A 289 16.44 -5.84 -3.51
C ASP A 289 17.63 -5.07 -2.95
N GLY A 290 18.49 -4.55 -3.82
CA GLY A 290 19.75 -3.89 -3.49
C GLY A 290 19.59 -2.51 -2.83
N GLY A 291 18.67 -2.35 -1.88
CA GLY A 291 18.63 -1.17 -1.02
C GLY A 291 19.63 -1.32 0.12
N GLU A 292 20.59 -0.42 0.20
CA GLU A 292 21.66 -0.45 1.21
C GLU A 292 21.16 -0.34 2.67
N ASP A 293 19.92 0.06 2.91
CA ASP A 293 19.46 0.41 4.26
C ASP A 293 18.93 -0.76 5.09
N ALA A 294 18.57 -1.88 4.48
CA ALA A 294 18.12 -3.06 5.24
C ALA A 294 19.24 -3.62 6.15
N ASP A 295 20.50 -3.57 5.69
CA ASP A 295 21.64 -4.03 6.47
C ASP A 295 22.14 -3.01 7.51
N LYS A 296 21.91 -1.71 7.27
CA LYS A 296 22.30 -0.65 8.22
C LYS A 296 21.41 -0.62 9.47
N LEU A 297 20.14 -1.02 9.34
CA LEU A 297 19.21 -1.13 10.48
C LEU A 297 19.52 -2.32 11.40
N ARG A 298 20.06 -3.42 10.87
CA ARG A 298 20.47 -4.58 11.66
C ARG A 298 21.53 -4.25 12.73
N ASN A 299 22.32 -3.20 12.51
CA ASN A 299 23.43 -2.82 13.37
C ASN A 299 23.15 -1.61 14.27
N ARG A 300 21.92 -1.04 14.27
CA ARG A 300 21.58 0.09 15.14
C ARG A 300 21.05 -0.41 16.48
N THR A 301 21.69 0.00 17.55
CA THR A 301 21.15 -0.16 18.90
C THR A 301 19.95 0.78 19.08
N GLY A 302 18.97 0.39 19.91
CA GLY A 302 17.75 1.18 20.13
C GLY A 302 17.97 2.65 20.57
N ASN A 303 19.21 3.00 20.97
CA ASN A 303 19.59 4.37 21.33
C ASN A 303 19.86 5.29 20.14
N ASP A 304 20.09 4.74 18.94
CA ASP A 304 20.40 5.50 17.73
C ASP A 304 19.15 5.85 16.92
N VAL A 305 17.99 5.41 17.38
CA VAL A 305 16.72 5.60 16.69
C VAL A 305 16.02 6.84 17.26
N PRO A 306 15.72 7.87 16.45
CA PRO A 306 15.08 9.08 16.92
C PRO A 306 13.72 8.80 17.59
N ARG A 307 13.48 9.41 18.73
CA ARG A 307 12.17 9.35 19.40
C ARG A 307 11.11 10.01 18.53
N GLY A 308 9.93 9.38 18.43
CA GLY A 308 8.84 9.87 17.58
C GLY A 308 8.99 9.52 16.10
N SER A 309 10.04 8.78 15.71
CA SER A 309 10.11 8.12 14.43
C SER A 309 9.32 6.82 14.46
N PHE A 310 8.93 6.32 13.30
CA PHE A 310 8.28 5.02 13.13
C PHE A 310 9.09 3.89 13.80
N GLU A 311 10.40 3.82 13.57
CA GLU A 311 11.30 2.85 14.20
C GLU A 311 11.46 3.10 15.69
N GLY A 312 11.46 4.36 16.13
CA GLY A 312 11.50 4.71 17.54
C GLY A 312 10.25 4.25 18.29
N ASP A 313 9.11 4.29 17.64
CA ASP A 313 7.85 3.76 18.19
C ASP A 313 7.89 2.24 18.27
N ILE A 314 8.44 1.58 17.26
CA ILE A 314 8.70 0.13 17.26
C ILE A 314 9.64 -0.24 18.40
N ALA A 315 10.80 0.42 18.51
CA ALA A 315 11.78 0.15 19.55
C ALA A 315 11.14 0.27 20.95
N ARG A 316 10.33 1.31 21.19
CA ARG A 316 9.62 1.48 22.48
C ARG A 316 8.60 0.36 22.75
N ARG A 317 7.93 -0.13 21.72
CA ARG A 317 6.98 -1.25 21.86
C ARG A 317 7.74 -2.54 22.19
N ILE A 318 8.87 -2.81 21.52
CA ILE A 318 9.75 -3.92 21.85
C ILE A 318 10.20 -3.83 23.32
N GLU A 319 10.73 -2.69 23.75
CA GLU A 319 11.14 -2.48 25.14
C GLU A 319 10.00 -2.68 26.13
N LYS A 320 8.79 -2.20 25.81
CA LYS A 320 7.60 -2.38 26.64
C LYS A 320 7.26 -3.86 26.77
N THR A 321 7.19 -4.57 25.64
CA THR A 321 6.88 -6.00 25.60
C THR A 321 7.91 -6.82 26.37
N LEU A 322 9.21 -6.55 26.21
CA LEU A 322 10.26 -7.24 26.96
C LEU A 322 10.24 -6.95 28.46
N ARG A 323 9.71 -5.79 28.87
CA ARG A 323 9.48 -5.49 30.29
C ARG A 323 8.27 -6.22 30.85
N GLU A 324 7.23 -6.38 30.06
CA GLU A 324 6.01 -7.12 30.44
C GLU A 324 6.24 -8.63 30.43
N HIS A 325 7.18 -9.09 29.59
CA HIS A 325 7.56 -10.48 29.39
C HIS A 325 9.07 -10.67 29.56
N PRO A 326 9.60 -10.65 30.77
CA PRO A 326 11.04 -10.76 31.04
C PRO A 326 11.65 -12.10 30.62
N GLU A 327 10.84 -13.13 30.39
CA GLU A 327 11.22 -14.42 29.82
C GLU A 327 11.47 -14.39 28.32
N TRP A 328 11.13 -13.29 27.63
CA TRP A 328 11.32 -13.14 26.20
C TRP A 328 12.61 -12.37 25.89
N GLU A 329 13.14 -12.58 24.69
CA GLU A 329 14.19 -11.78 24.09
C GLU A 329 13.78 -11.37 22.67
N TRP A 330 14.36 -10.30 22.18
CA TRP A 330 14.16 -9.85 20.81
C TRP A 330 15.27 -10.38 19.91
N ASP A 331 14.91 -11.20 18.94
CA ASP A 331 15.76 -11.64 17.83
C ASP A 331 15.37 -10.85 16.57
N PRO A 332 16.30 -10.10 15.95
CA PRO A 332 15.98 -9.30 14.76
C PRO A 332 15.46 -10.12 13.56
N GLU A 333 15.78 -11.41 13.51
CA GLU A 333 15.36 -12.30 12.42
C GLU A 333 14.08 -13.08 12.75
N LYS A 334 13.85 -13.36 14.02
CA LYS A 334 12.76 -14.22 14.50
C LYS A 334 11.68 -13.46 15.28
N GLY A 335 11.94 -12.19 15.66
CA GLY A 335 11.07 -11.43 16.53
C GLY A 335 11.23 -11.81 18.02
N PHE A 336 10.14 -11.84 18.78
CA PHE A 336 10.18 -12.24 20.18
C PHE A 336 10.36 -13.75 20.34
N VAL A 337 11.39 -14.15 21.07
CA VAL A 337 11.73 -15.54 21.37
C VAL A 337 11.66 -15.78 22.87
N ASN A 338 10.96 -16.83 23.30
CA ASN A 338 10.90 -17.18 24.71
C ASN A 338 12.17 -17.90 25.16
N ARG A 339 12.92 -17.32 26.11
CA ARG A 339 14.22 -17.86 26.62
C ARG A 339 14.06 -19.19 27.36
N THR A 340 12.91 -19.41 28.00
CA THR A 340 12.71 -20.60 28.84
C THR A 340 12.28 -21.83 28.06
N LYS A 341 11.92 -21.64 26.77
CA LYS A 341 11.39 -22.68 25.90
C LYS A 341 12.19 -22.83 24.60
N ALA A 342 13.50 -22.78 24.67
CA ALA A 342 14.37 -23.11 23.55
C ALA A 342 14.18 -24.60 23.17
N GLY A 343 13.07 -24.90 22.49
CA GLY A 343 12.65 -26.25 22.07
C GLY A 343 11.16 -26.54 22.14
N GLU A 344 10.37 -25.79 22.91
CA GLU A 344 8.91 -25.92 22.96
C GLU A 344 8.25 -24.53 22.78
N VAL A 345 7.60 -24.33 21.68
CA VAL A 345 6.83 -23.10 21.39
C VAL A 345 5.41 -23.33 21.85
N ASP A 346 5.11 -23.01 23.12
CA ASP A 346 3.75 -23.02 23.65
C ASP A 346 3.09 -21.66 23.44
N GLY A 347 1.97 -21.70 22.73
CA GLY A 347 1.23 -20.53 22.27
C GLY A 347 0.28 -19.90 23.27
N GLU A 348 0.78 -19.35 24.37
CA GLU A 348 -0.01 -18.47 25.22
C GLU A 348 0.71 -17.16 25.50
N GLY A 349 0.69 -16.29 24.49
CA GLY A 349 1.05 -14.91 24.62
C GLY A 349 0.40 -14.16 23.48
N GLN A 350 -0.87 -13.79 23.62
CA GLN A 350 -1.49 -12.82 22.74
C GLN A 350 -0.73 -11.49 22.85
N VAL A 351 0.28 -11.33 22.03
CA VAL A 351 0.82 -10.01 21.74
C VAL A 351 -0.10 -9.47 20.67
N GLY A 352 -0.95 -8.53 21.06
CA GLY A 352 -2.02 -8.03 20.22
C GLY A 352 -1.56 -7.40 18.89
N ASP A 353 -2.49 -6.86 18.14
CA ASP A 353 -2.46 -6.32 16.76
C ASP A 353 -1.25 -5.45 16.35
N THR A 354 -0.33 -5.18 17.28
CA THR A 354 0.81 -4.27 17.11
C THR A 354 2.09 -4.92 16.63
N ILE A 355 2.10 -6.24 16.43
CA ILE A 355 3.32 -7.03 16.23
C ILE A 355 3.93 -6.87 14.85
N HIS A 356 3.09 -6.72 13.83
CA HIS A 356 3.58 -6.49 12.47
C HIS A 356 4.57 -5.31 12.41
N TRP A 357 4.38 -4.31 13.25
CA TRP A 357 5.23 -3.12 13.34
C TRP A 357 6.56 -3.33 14.07
N LEU A 358 6.70 -4.45 14.79
CA LEU A 358 7.94 -4.78 15.51
C LEU A 358 8.97 -5.51 14.64
N LEU A 359 8.63 -5.78 13.38
CA LEU A 359 9.47 -6.54 12.48
C LEU A 359 10.54 -5.66 11.81
N PRO A 360 11.68 -6.22 11.38
CA PRO A 360 12.66 -5.54 10.53
C PRO A 360 12.02 -5.00 9.25
N ASP A 361 12.61 -3.99 8.62
CA ASP A 361 12.10 -3.42 7.37
C ASP A 361 11.94 -4.44 6.25
N SER A 362 12.85 -5.40 6.17
CA SER A 362 12.77 -6.52 5.22
C SER A 362 11.48 -7.34 5.39
N TRP A 363 10.89 -7.32 6.57
CA TRP A 363 9.65 -7.99 6.89
C TRP A 363 8.44 -7.06 6.77
N LYS A 364 8.56 -5.81 7.23
CA LYS A 364 7.50 -4.81 7.16
C LYS A 364 7.10 -4.46 5.72
N ARG A 365 8.05 -4.51 4.77
CA ARG A 365 7.80 -4.23 3.35
C ARG A 365 7.03 -5.34 2.62
N VAL A 366 6.91 -6.52 3.20
CA VAL A 366 6.19 -7.63 2.58
C VAL A 366 4.73 -7.20 2.31
N PHE A 367 4.19 -7.62 1.17
CA PHE A 367 2.91 -7.13 0.60
C PHE A 367 2.91 -5.66 0.14
N HIS A 368 4.01 -4.93 0.27
CA HIS A 368 4.15 -3.62 -0.35
C HIS A 368 4.71 -3.73 -1.77
N LEU A 369 4.43 -2.70 -2.56
CA LEU A 369 4.87 -2.68 -3.96
C LEU A 369 6.39 -2.52 -4.07
N ARG A 370 7.03 -3.37 -4.86
CA ARG A 370 8.41 -3.21 -5.32
C ARG A 370 8.51 -1.99 -6.26
N PRO A 371 9.72 -1.50 -6.57
CA PRO A 371 9.92 -0.35 -7.47
C PRO A 371 9.12 -0.43 -8.78
N GLY A 372 9.03 -1.61 -9.41
CA GLY A 372 8.23 -1.81 -10.61
C GLY A 372 6.72 -1.60 -10.40
N GLY A 373 6.18 -2.06 -9.26
CA GLY A 373 4.78 -1.83 -8.90
C GLY A 373 4.50 -0.36 -8.58
N GLN A 374 5.41 0.32 -7.90
CA GLN A 374 5.34 1.76 -7.64
C GLN A 374 5.34 2.57 -8.95
N GLU A 375 6.15 2.14 -9.93
CA GLU A 375 6.18 2.77 -11.25
C GLU A 375 4.86 2.60 -12.02
N VAL A 376 4.19 1.45 -11.92
CA VAL A 376 2.85 1.25 -12.50
C VAL A 376 1.87 2.31 -11.96
N VAL A 377 1.82 2.51 -10.64
CA VAL A 377 0.94 3.52 -10.03
C VAL A 377 1.27 4.92 -10.55
N ALA A 378 2.55 5.28 -10.56
CA ALA A 378 2.99 6.59 -11.03
C ALA A 378 2.64 6.85 -12.51
N ARG A 379 2.81 5.84 -13.38
CA ARG A 379 2.47 5.95 -14.81
C ARG A 379 0.98 6.14 -15.03
N LEU A 380 0.12 5.46 -14.28
CA LEU A 380 -1.33 5.62 -14.38
C LEU A 380 -1.80 7.03 -14.01
N VAL A 381 -1.16 7.66 -13.01
CA VAL A 381 -1.41 9.08 -12.72
C VAL A 381 -1.05 9.95 -13.92
N VAL A 382 0.12 9.72 -14.53
CA VAL A 382 0.56 10.48 -15.70
C VAL A 382 -0.34 10.26 -16.90
N GLU A 383 -0.72 9.02 -17.19
CA GLU A 383 -1.65 8.71 -18.29
C GLU A 383 -3.00 9.40 -18.12
N ASP A 384 -3.51 9.48 -16.88
CA ASP A 384 -4.74 10.22 -16.64
C ASP A 384 -4.57 11.74 -16.78
N LEU A 385 -3.43 12.28 -16.32
CA LEU A 385 -3.09 13.69 -16.55
C LEU A 385 -2.98 14.04 -18.05
N GLU A 386 -2.44 13.14 -18.87
CA GLU A 386 -2.35 13.32 -20.33
C GLU A 386 -3.70 13.29 -21.03
N ARG A 387 -4.58 12.38 -20.58
CA ARG A 387 -5.91 12.22 -21.17
C ARG A 387 -6.86 13.35 -20.78
N ASN A 388 -6.79 13.80 -19.54
CA ASN A 388 -7.78 14.66 -18.91
C ASN A 388 -7.17 15.94 -18.31
N GLY A 389 -5.88 16.17 -18.49
CA GLY A 389 -5.19 17.36 -17.96
C GLY A 389 -5.61 18.63 -18.70
N MET A 390 -5.78 19.70 -17.93
CA MET A 390 -6.08 21.03 -18.45
C MET A 390 -4.90 21.58 -19.24
N GLY A 391 -4.93 21.49 -20.54
CA GLY A 391 -3.91 21.99 -21.48
C GLY A 391 -4.36 21.93 -22.91
N LYS A 392 -5.52 21.31 -23.18
CA LYS A 392 -6.05 21.17 -24.56
C LYS A 392 -7.15 22.18 -24.93
N GLY A 393 -7.47 23.12 -24.02
CA GLY A 393 -8.61 24.04 -24.20
C GLY A 393 -8.28 25.39 -24.85
N GLU A 394 -7.04 25.76 -25.05
CA GLU A 394 -6.69 27.10 -25.58
C GLU A 394 -5.98 27.08 -26.95
N GLU A 395 -5.51 25.94 -27.46
CA GLU A 395 -4.88 25.87 -28.79
C GLU A 395 -5.84 25.54 -29.95
N GLU A 396 -7.07 25.05 -29.68
CA GLU A 396 -8.04 24.73 -30.75
C GLU A 396 -9.06 25.85 -31.05
N MET A 397 -9.02 27.01 -30.35
CA MET A 397 -9.92 28.15 -30.65
C MET A 397 -9.22 29.32 -31.39
N GLY A 398 -7.98 29.11 -31.85
CA GLY A 398 -7.17 30.18 -32.46
C GLY A 398 -6.99 30.15 -34.00
N GLU A 399 -7.51 29.18 -34.75
CA GLU A 399 -7.19 29.05 -36.19
C GLU A 399 -8.36 29.08 -37.18
N ASP A 400 -9.61 29.36 -36.78
CA ASP A 400 -10.74 29.35 -37.74
C ASP A 400 -11.47 30.70 -37.94
N ASP A 401 -10.83 31.84 -37.67
CA ASP A 401 -11.44 33.14 -37.95
C ASP A 401 -10.57 34.06 -38.85
N ASN A 402 -9.98 33.53 -39.92
CA ASN A 402 -9.40 34.38 -40.98
C ASN A 402 -9.54 33.73 -42.34
N MET A 403 -10.74 33.54 -42.83
CA MET A 403 -10.98 33.44 -44.28
C MET A 403 -12.45 33.86 -44.58
N GLU A 404 -12.61 35.19 -44.82
CA GLU A 404 -13.53 35.79 -45.80
C GLU A 404 -13.46 37.32 -45.65
N LEU A 405 -12.75 37.94 -46.57
CA LEU A 405 -13.19 39.09 -47.38
C LEU A 405 -12.19 39.32 -48.50
#